data_a46481687dba04d25854427d90550268
#
_entry.id   a46481687dba04d25854427d90550268
#
_cell.length_a   1.000
_cell.length_b   1.000
_cell.length_c   1.000
_cell.angle_alpha   90.00
_cell.angle_beta   90.00
_cell.angle_gamma   90.00
#
_symmetry.space_group_name_H-M   'P 1'
#
loop_
_entity.id
_entity.type
_entity.pdbx_description
1 polymer ?
#
loop_
_entity_poly.entity_id
_entity_poly.type
_entity_poly.pdbx_seq_one_letter_code
_entity_poly.pdbx_strand_id
1 'polypeptide(L)' 'MALKTRIREFREKTGMKQSELAEKVGSRRETIVHLENGKYNPSLKLAMDIVKVFGVTVEEMFEFVDEENNQN' A
#
# COMPACT_ATOMS: atom_id res chain seq x y z
N MET A 1 11.75 9.81 -5.99
CA MET A 1 10.58 9.81 -5.09
C MET A 1 10.36 8.42 -4.52
N ALA A 2 10.02 8.37 -3.25
CA ALA A 2 9.71 7.11 -2.57
C ALA A 2 8.22 7.02 -2.30
N LEU A 3 7.67 5.81 -2.40
CA LEU A 3 6.26 5.59 -2.08
C LEU A 3 6.11 5.30 -0.60
N LYS A 4 5.23 6.04 0.04
CA LYS A 4 4.85 5.81 1.42
C LYS A 4 3.41 5.32 1.44
N THR A 5 3.13 4.26 2.18
CA THR A 5 1.78 3.70 2.23
C THR A 5 1.29 3.57 3.65
N ARG A 6 -0.03 3.52 3.79
CA ARG A 6 -0.69 3.25 5.07
C ARG A 6 -1.39 1.89 5.05
N ILE A 7 -0.98 1.01 4.14
CA ILE A 7 -1.63 -0.30 4.02
C ILE A 7 -1.57 -1.05 5.34
N ARG A 8 -0.38 -1.12 5.95
CA ARG A 8 -0.22 -1.82 7.22
C ARG A 8 -1.10 -1.21 8.30
N GLU A 9 -1.14 0.11 8.37
CA GLU A 9 -1.93 0.80 9.39
C GLU A 9 -3.41 0.43 9.28
N PHE A 10 -3.97 0.53 8.08
CA PHE A 10 -5.39 0.18 7.90
C PHE A 10 -5.64 -1.30 8.08
N ARG A 11 -4.70 -2.13 7.63
CA ARG A 11 -4.82 -3.57 7.77
C ARG A 11 -4.84 -3.96 9.26
N GLU A 12 -3.94 -3.40 10.04
CA GLU A 12 -3.85 -3.73 11.46
C GLU A 12 -5.06 -3.22 12.24
N LYS A 13 -5.59 -2.07 11.85
CA LYS A 13 -6.80 -1.55 12.47
C LYS A 13 -7.98 -2.49 12.32
N THR A 14 -8.04 -3.21 11.22
CA THR A 14 -9.15 -4.12 10.95
C THR A 14 -8.83 -5.56 11.32
N GLY A 15 -7.65 -5.82 11.86
CA GLY A 15 -7.22 -7.17 12.21
C GLY A 15 -6.98 -8.06 11.00
N MET A 16 -6.68 -7.47 9.85
CA MET A 16 -6.51 -8.22 8.60
C MET A 16 -5.06 -8.64 8.42
N LYS A 17 -4.85 -9.88 8.02
CA LYS A 17 -3.52 -10.40 7.71
C LYS A 17 -3.11 -10.00 6.30
N GLN A 18 -1.78 -10.00 6.06
CA GLN A 18 -1.28 -9.70 4.72
C GLN A 18 -1.83 -10.65 3.67
N SER A 19 -1.91 -11.94 4.01
CA SER A 19 -2.44 -12.94 3.09
C SER A 19 -3.93 -12.71 2.79
N GLU A 20 -4.68 -12.23 3.78
CA GLU A 20 -6.08 -11.93 3.57
C GLU A 20 -6.28 -10.76 2.61
N LEU A 21 -5.48 -9.72 2.77
CA LEU A 21 -5.57 -8.58 1.85
C LEU A 21 -5.16 -9.01 0.45
N ALA A 22 -4.09 -9.80 0.33
CA ALA A 22 -3.64 -10.28 -0.97
C ALA A 22 -4.75 -11.04 -1.68
N GLU A 23 -5.44 -11.91 -0.95
CA GLU A 23 -6.54 -12.69 -1.52
C GLU A 23 -7.67 -11.78 -1.98
N LYS A 24 -8.02 -10.78 -1.19
CA LYS A 24 -9.12 -9.87 -1.51
C LYS A 24 -8.86 -9.07 -2.79
N VAL A 25 -7.60 -8.75 -3.07
CA VAL A 25 -7.26 -7.95 -4.25
C VAL A 25 -6.67 -8.78 -5.39
N GLY A 26 -6.69 -10.11 -5.26
CA GLY A 26 -6.21 -10.99 -6.32
C GLY A 26 -4.72 -10.90 -6.55
N SER A 27 -3.95 -10.68 -5.50
CA SER A 27 -2.52 -10.52 -5.58
C SER A 27 -1.83 -11.55 -4.70
N ARG A 28 -0.50 -11.52 -4.65
CA ARG A 28 0.28 -12.42 -3.81
C ARG A 28 0.63 -11.74 -2.50
N ARG A 29 0.83 -12.54 -1.45
CA ARG A 29 1.24 -12.00 -0.16
C ARG A 29 2.54 -11.22 -0.27
N GLU A 30 3.51 -11.73 -1.06
CA GLU A 30 4.78 -11.05 -1.26
C GLU A 30 4.60 -9.65 -1.83
N THR A 31 3.62 -9.51 -2.73
CA THR A 31 3.31 -8.21 -3.31
C THR A 31 2.86 -7.23 -2.22
N ILE A 32 2.01 -7.68 -1.32
CA ILE A 32 1.54 -6.83 -0.22
C ILE A 32 2.72 -6.48 0.70
N VAL A 33 3.58 -7.46 1.01
CA VAL A 33 4.76 -7.19 1.83
C VAL A 33 5.63 -6.11 1.21
N HIS A 34 5.91 -6.22 -0.09
CA HIS A 34 6.75 -5.25 -0.79
C HIS A 34 6.09 -3.88 -0.83
N LEU A 35 4.78 -3.82 -1.03
CA LEU A 35 4.05 -2.56 -1.02
C LEU A 35 4.13 -1.88 0.34
N GLU A 36 3.94 -2.65 1.41
CA GLU A 36 3.97 -2.09 2.76
C GLU A 36 5.34 -1.52 3.10
N ASN A 37 6.38 -2.08 2.48
CA ASN A 37 7.76 -1.62 2.70
C ASN A 37 8.21 -0.56 1.70
N GLY A 38 7.31 -0.10 0.82
CA GLY A 38 7.65 0.91 -0.17
C GLY A 38 8.62 0.44 -1.22
N LYS A 39 8.66 -0.87 -1.49
CA LYS A 39 9.67 -1.44 -2.37
C LYS A 39 9.33 -1.36 -3.85
N TYR A 40 8.06 -1.16 -4.19
CA TYR A 40 7.69 -0.91 -5.58
C TYR A 40 6.34 -0.21 -5.65
N ASN A 41 6.06 0.36 -6.81
CA ASN A 41 4.81 1.08 -7.02
C ASN A 41 3.75 0.12 -7.54
N PRO A 42 2.56 0.12 -6.96
CA PRO A 42 1.49 -0.75 -7.44
C PRO A 42 0.97 -0.27 -8.79
N SER A 43 0.37 -1.18 -9.56
CA SER A 43 -0.41 -0.77 -10.71
C SER A 43 -1.59 0.06 -10.23
N LEU A 44 -2.15 0.85 -11.14
CA LEU A 44 -3.33 1.65 -10.79
C LEU A 44 -4.47 0.75 -10.34
N LYS A 45 -4.67 -0.38 -11.03
CA LYS A 45 -5.73 -1.31 -10.67
C LYS A 45 -5.53 -1.84 -9.25
N LEU A 46 -4.31 -2.27 -8.93
CA LEU A 46 -4.04 -2.80 -7.59
C LEU A 46 -4.25 -1.74 -6.52
N ALA A 47 -3.78 -0.52 -6.76
CA ALA A 47 -3.97 0.57 -5.82
C ALA A 47 -5.46 0.83 -5.58
N MET A 48 -6.25 0.86 -6.66
CA MET A 48 -7.68 1.10 -6.55
C MET A 48 -8.40 -0.04 -5.82
N ASP A 49 -7.99 -1.28 -6.07
CA ASP A 49 -8.58 -2.42 -5.38
C ASP A 49 -8.29 -2.38 -3.88
N ILE A 50 -7.06 -2.00 -3.53
CA ILE A 50 -6.67 -1.92 -2.11
C ILE A 50 -7.49 -0.86 -1.38
N VAL A 51 -7.61 0.34 -1.96
CA VAL A 51 -8.35 1.40 -1.27
C VAL A 51 -9.83 1.06 -1.15
N LYS A 52 -10.38 0.30 -2.10
CA LYS A 52 -11.76 -0.16 -2.00
C LYS A 52 -11.97 -1.09 -0.81
N VAL A 53 -11.00 -1.95 -0.53
CA VAL A 53 -11.09 -2.86 0.60
C VAL A 53 -11.26 -2.08 1.91
N PHE A 54 -10.57 -0.96 2.03
CA PHE A 54 -10.58 -0.19 3.27
C PHE A 54 -11.54 1.01 3.23
N GLY A 55 -12.16 1.27 2.08
CA GLY A 55 -13.10 2.38 1.97
C GLY A 55 -12.45 3.75 2.09
N VAL A 56 -11.21 3.88 1.60
CA VAL A 56 -10.47 5.15 1.63
C VAL A 56 -10.10 5.56 0.22
N THR A 57 -9.54 6.76 0.08
CA THR A 57 -9.09 7.25 -1.22
C THR A 57 -7.65 6.86 -1.46
N VAL A 58 -7.24 6.93 -2.74
CA VAL A 58 -5.84 6.68 -3.08
C VAL A 58 -4.93 7.66 -2.34
N GLU A 59 -5.34 8.91 -2.25
CA GLU A 59 -4.55 9.93 -1.56
C GLU A 59 -4.41 9.68 -0.07
N GLU A 60 -5.41 9.04 0.54
CA GLU A 60 -5.34 8.69 1.95
C GLU A 60 -4.39 7.51 2.18
N MET A 61 -4.29 6.63 1.21
CA MET A 61 -3.51 5.39 1.35
C MET A 61 -2.07 5.54 0.89
N PHE A 62 -1.83 6.28 -0.18
CA PHE A 62 -0.53 6.34 -0.86
C PHE A 62 -0.04 7.77 -0.96
N GLU A 63 1.27 7.94 -0.78
CA GLU A 63 1.89 9.25 -0.90
C GLU A 63 3.29 9.09 -1.46
N PHE A 64 3.65 9.94 -2.43
CA PHE A 64 5.04 10.00 -2.90
C PHE A 64 5.75 11.10 -2.12
N VAL A 65 6.91 10.76 -1.54
CA VAL A 65 7.69 11.70 -0.77
C VAL A 65 9.07 11.85 -1.40
N ASP A 66 9.64 13.05 -1.29
CA ASP A 66 11.00 13.29 -1.78
C ASP A 66 12.00 12.67 -0.84
N GLU A 67 13.00 12.06 -1.41
CA GLU A 67 14.01 11.37 -0.63
C GLU A 67 15.16 12.23 -0.27
N GLU A 68 15.41 13.38 -0.72
CA GLU A 68 16.42 14.18 -0.61
C GLU A 68 16.87 14.87 0.48
N ASN A 69 16.72 14.89 0.52
CA ASN A 69 17.08 15.28 1.03
C ASN A 69 18.04 15.50 1.02
N ASN A 70 18.25 15.53 0.74
CA ASN A 70 19.01 15.61 0.58
C ASN A 70 19.75 16.17 0.10
N GLN A 71 19.83 16.53 -0.14
CA GLN A 71 20.47 16.95 -0.57
C GLN A 71 20.85 17.62 -0.69
N ASN A 72 21.00 18.06 -0.55
CA ASN A 72 21.47 18.66 -0.53
C ASN A 72 21.76 18.89 -0.36
#